data_c24fc0732c9c91bdba477a7cfb5d1c1d
#
_entry.id   c24fc0732c9c91bdba477a7cfb5d1c1d
#
_cell.length_a   1.000
_cell.length_b   1.000
_cell.length_c   1.000
_cell.angle_alpha   90.00
_cell.angle_beta   90.00
_cell.angle_gamma   90.00
#
_symmetry.space_group_name_H-M   'P 1'
#
loop_
_entity.id
_entity.type
_entity.pdbx_description
1 polymer ?
#
loop_
_entity_poly.entity_id
_entity_poly.type
_entity_poly.pdbx_seq_one_letter_code
_entity_poly.pdbx_strand_id
1 'polypeptide(L)'
;MKRQTKKLNSKKIIQVVTMLILCLILVFACIFGYSVYKDTATFDSKKLLSSGASVMYDSNGDIMYTYGSQENGTRKNVTYDDLPQVLVDAIVAAEDSRFFEHNGFDLPRIVKAALSNLKAGDITGGGSTITQQLIKKTYFPDAQRTYSRKFSEIILAIQADKALSKEEILTLYLNKIYFGRSTSSIGIAAATKYYFNKDVSELTLPEAAMLAGSLNSPYNYDPYYCLNNATKRRNTILKLMVKHGYITQSEYDEAVNTKIENTLCASPTTNNNTLAAYVDMVTAEVKKRTKLDPLKTQMNIYTYCDVDTQTLASALGNGEKYSYSDEDMRMGGSVQSSQDGRIVAVIGGRNYNFGNYSYATSKQQPGSSVKPFLDYGLAFENLDWCTGKTLEDTPYSKGKFTPKNWDGQFHGTVTLTSALENSWNIPAIKTYEEVTKEIGKSGVTSAMESIGIDMSSESNVTNLSYAIGGWNKGISPVEMASAYATISNNGLYTESHTINYVEVVQT
;
A
#
# COMPACT_ATOMS: atom_id res chain seq x y z
N MET A 1 42.31 -71.83 -10.66
CA MET A 1 42.45 -70.36 -10.51
C MET A 1 41.19 -69.74 -9.86
N LYS A 2 41.21 -69.44 -8.55
CA LYS A 2 40.10 -68.80 -7.85
C LYS A 2 40.26 -67.24 -7.99
N ARG A 3 39.37 -66.61 -8.70
CA ARG A 3 39.28 -65.08 -8.74
C ARG A 3 38.86 -64.58 -7.36
N GLN A 4 39.75 -63.93 -6.66
CA GLN A 4 39.43 -63.14 -5.48
C GLN A 4 38.70 -61.87 -5.93
N THR A 5 37.41 -61.82 -5.72
CA THR A 5 36.65 -60.58 -5.83
C THR A 5 36.97 -59.70 -4.63
N LYS A 6 37.75 -58.61 -4.83
CA LYS A 6 37.98 -57.56 -3.80
C LYS A 6 36.64 -56.96 -3.43
N LYS A 7 36.11 -57.22 -2.24
CA LYS A 7 34.97 -56.46 -1.67
C LYS A 7 35.36 -54.99 -1.59
N LEU A 8 34.75 -54.15 -2.43
CA LEU A 8 34.89 -52.69 -2.30
C LEU A 8 34.40 -52.29 -0.93
N ASN A 9 35.22 -51.49 -0.22
CA ASN A 9 34.92 -51.01 1.10
C ASN A 9 33.76 -49.99 1.01
N SER A 10 32.60 -50.31 1.58
CA SER A 10 31.38 -49.51 1.50
C SER A 10 31.59 -48.01 1.88
N LYS A 11 32.50 -47.73 2.84
CA LYS A 11 32.89 -46.39 3.22
C LYS A 11 33.56 -45.61 2.08
N LYS A 12 34.42 -46.28 1.27
CA LYS A 12 35.06 -45.63 0.10
C LYS A 12 34.05 -45.35 -1.03
N ILE A 13 33.09 -46.27 -1.23
CA ILE A 13 32.03 -46.05 -2.22
C ILE A 13 31.17 -44.82 -1.82
N ILE A 14 30.77 -44.73 -0.55
CA ILE A 14 29.99 -43.57 -0.03
C ILE A 14 30.78 -42.29 -0.20
N GLN A 15 32.08 -42.26 0.13
CA GLN A 15 32.92 -41.07 -0.06
C GLN A 15 33.02 -40.66 -1.52
N VAL A 16 33.21 -41.57 -2.46
CA VAL A 16 33.26 -41.26 -3.89
C VAL A 16 31.92 -40.74 -4.40
N VAL A 17 30.81 -41.37 -4.00
CA VAL A 17 29.46 -40.93 -4.37
C VAL A 17 29.18 -39.52 -3.81
N THR A 18 29.52 -39.25 -2.54
CA THR A 18 29.37 -37.95 -1.95
C THR A 18 30.20 -36.90 -2.67
N MET A 19 31.44 -37.22 -3.06
CA MET A 19 32.32 -36.33 -3.81
C MET A 19 31.77 -36.04 -5.21
N LEU A 20 31.24 -37.07 -5.91
CA LEU A 20 30.59 -36.88 -7.20
C LEU A 20 29.34 -36.01 -7.13
N ILE A 21 28.51 -36.20 -6.10
CA ILE A 21 27.33 -35.35 -5.86
C ILE A 21 27.75 -33.89 -5.61
N LEU A 22 28.79 -33.67 -4.78
CA LEU A 22 29.34 -32.34 -4.53
C LEU A 22 29.89 -31.69 -5.82
N CYS A 23 30.61 -32.45 -6.66
CA CYS A 23 31.10 -31.98 -7.95
C CYS A 23 29.93 -31.60 -8.90
N LEU A 24 28.88 -32.41 -8.97
CA LEU A 24 27.69 -32.11 -9.77
C LEU A 24 26.97 -30.83 -9.28
N ILE A 25 26.82 -30.68 -7.97
CA ILE A 25 26.25 -29.47 -7.37
C ILE A 25 27.10 -28.25 -7.73
N LEU A 26 28.43 -28.34 -7.66
CA LEU A 26 29.33 -27.24 -8.03
C LEU A 26 29.24 -26.90 -9.53
N VAL A 27 29.22 -27.90 -10.42
CA VAL A 27 29.04 -27.67 -11.86
C VAL A 27 27.69 -26.99 -12.14
N PHE A 28 26.61 -27.47 -11.53
CA PHE A 28 25.29 -26.85 -11.67
C PHE A 28 25.29 -25.42 -11.16
N ALA A 29 25.90 -25.15 -10.01
CA ALA A 29 26.03 -23.80 -9.44
C ALA A 29 26.85 -22.87 -10.36
N CYS A 30 27.92 -23.38 -11.00
CA CYS A 30 28.71 -22.62 -11.97
C CYS A 30 27.91 -22.29 -13.24
N ILE A 31 27.18 -23.25 -13.79
CA ILE A 31 26.32 -23.04 -14.98
C ILE A 31 25.23 -22.05 -14.67
N PHE A 32 24.54 -22.19 -13.53
CA PHE A 32 23.51 -21.26 -13.07
C PHE A 32 24.10 -19.86 -12.86
N GLY A 33 25.22 -19.75 -12.16
CA GLY A 33 25.91 -18.49 -11.92
C GLY A 33 26.32 -17.78 -13.21
N TYR A 34 26.84 -18.54 -14.19
CA TYR A 34 27.20 -18.01 -15.51
C TYR A 34 25.97 -17.50 -16.29
N SER A 35 24.88 -18.28 -16.29
CA SER A 35 23.61 -17.85 -16.92
C SER A 35 23.11 -16.52 -16.31
N VAL A 36 23.03 -16.45 -14.99
CA VAL A 36 22.59 -15.23 -14.30
C VAL A 36 23.54 -14.06 -14.58
N TYR A 37 24.85 -14.29 -14.58
CA TYR A 37 25.83 -13.26 -14.91
C TYR A 37 25.63 -12.68 -16.32
N LYS A 38 25.39 -13.56 -17.31
CA LYS A 38 25.13 -13.15 -18.70
C LYS A 38 23.84 -12.34 -18.84
N ASP A 39 22.81 -12.66 -18.06
CA ASP A 39 21.51 -12.02 -18.11
C ASP A 39 21.42 -10.79 -17.17
N THR A 40 22.44 -10.57 -16.32
CA THR A 40 22.48 -9.42 -15.43
C THR A 40 22.82 -8.14 -16.20
N ALA A 41 22.00 -7.10 -16.02
CA ALA A 41 22.26 -5.79 -16.60
C ALA A 41 23.66 -5.26 -16.21
N THR A 42 24.28 -4.47 -17.07
CA THR A 42 25.53 -3.79 -16.75
C THR A 42 25.25 -2.71 -15.69
N PHE A 43 26.12 -2.60 -14.69
CA PHE A 43 26.04 -1.56 -13.69
C PHE A 43 26.20 -0.18 -14.33
N ASP A 44 25.26 0.71 -14.03
CA ASP A 44 25.28 2.11 -14.44
C ASP A 44 25.07 3.00 -13.21
N SER A 45 26.10 3.75 -12.82
CA SER A 45 26.04 4.66 -11.67
C SER A 45 24.99 5.77 -11.87
N LYS A 46 24.70 6.17 -13.11
CA LYS A 46 23.69 7.19 -13.42
C LYS A 46 22.30 6.74 -12.93
N LYS A 47 21.98 5.44 -12.98
CA LYS A 47 20.73 4.90 -12.43
C LYS A 47 20.61 5.06 -10.91
N LEU A 48 21.71 5.08 -10.20
CA LEU A 48 21.72 5.37 -8.77
C LEU A 48 21.47 6.86 -8.49
N LEU A 49 21.94 7.74 -9.37
CA LEU A 49 21.80 9.19 -9.24
C LEU A 49 20.42 9.68 -9.74
N SER A 50 19.84 9.01 -10.74
CA SER A 50 18.63 9.40 -11.47
C SER A 50 17.33 9.02 -10.76
N SER A 51 17.21 9.21 -9.47
CA SER A 51 15.92 9.07 -8.80
C SER A 51 15.24 10.43 -8.62
N GLY A 52 14.72 10.97 -9.70
CA GLY A 52 13.72 12.02 -9.60
C GLY A 52 12.48 11.49 -8.83
N ALA A 53 11.82 12.35 -8.11
CA ALA A 53 10.53 12.01 -7.50
C ALA A 53 9.47 11.87 -8.59
N SER A 54 8.51 10.97 -8.40
CA SER A 54 7.30 10.98 -9.22
C SER A 54 6.47 12.22 -8.90
N VAL A 55 5.83 12.78 -9.92
CA VAL A 55 5.04 14.01 -9.81
C VAL A 55 3.61 13.72 -10.23
N MET A 56 2.64 14.21 -9.47
CA MET A 56 1.24 14.24 -9.86
C MET A 56 0.85 15.64 -10.30
N TYR A 57 0.12 15.68 -11.39
CA TYR A 57 -0.48 16.89 -11.94
C TYR A 57 -1.99 16.85 -11.78
N ASP A 58 -2.59 17.98 -11.52
CA ASP A 58 -4.03 18.17 -11.45
C ASP A 58 -4.68 18.21 -12.85
N SER A 59 -5.98 18.51 -12.91
CA SER A 59 -6.73 18.61 -14.16
C SER A 59 -6.29 19.77 -15.06
N ASN A 60 -5.60 20.76 -14.51
CA ASN A 60 -5.08 21.94 -15.22
C ASN A 60 -3.63 21.72 -15.74
N GLY A 61 -2.98 20.63 -15.30
CA GLY A 61 -1.58 20.34 -15.57
C GLY A 61 -0.62 21.00 -14.58
N ASP A 62 -1.13 21.53 -13.48
CA ASP A 62 -0.32 22.10 -12.40
C ASP A 62 0.15 20.99 -11.44
N ILE A 63 1.34 21.16 -10.85
CA ILE A 63 1.88 20.17 -9.89
C ILE A 63 1.05 20.24 -8.62
N MET A 64 0.28 19.17 -8.34
CA MET A 64 -0.50 19.04 -7.13
C MET A 64 0.22 18.25 -6.02
N TYR A 65 1.09 17.32 -6.38
CA TYR A 65 1.79 16.49 -5.41
C TYR A 65 3.11 15.94 -5.98
N THR A 66 4.14 15.91 -5.15
CA THR A 66 5.42 15.29 -5.48
C THR A 66 5.76 14.23 -4.43
N TYR A 67 5.99 13.00 -4.85
CA TYR A 67 6.32 11.91 -3.94
C TYR A 67 7.63 12.16 -3.21
N GLY A 68 7.61 12.11 -1.88
CA GLY A 68 8.81 12.31 -1.06
C GLY A 68 9.29 13.75 -0.94
N SER A 69 8.46 14.73 -1.33
CA SER A 69 8.73 16.16 -1.07
C SER A 69 8.07 16.63 0.22
N GLN A 70 8.67 17.66 0.81
CA GLN A 70 8.01 18.54 1.79
C GLN A 70 7.30 19.67 1.04
N GLU A 71 6.51 20.47 1.74
CA GLU A 71 5.60 21.53 1.27
C GLU A 71 6.04 22.42 0.08
N ASN A 72 7.31 22.37 -0.35
CA ASN A 72 7.86 23.16 -1.45
C ASN A 72 8.39 22.34 -2.65
N GLY A 73 7.98 21.10 -2.82
CA GLY A 73 8.12 20.35 -4.09
C GLY A 73 9.51 19.84 -4.45
N THR A 74 10.57 20.13 -3.70
CA THR A 74 11.93 19.65 -3.99
C THR A 74 12.44 18.69 -2.90
N ARG A 75 12.78 17.47 -3.33
CA ARG A 75 13.48 16.50 -2.47
C ARG A 75 14.91 17.01 -2.24
N LYS A 76 15.24 17.39 -1.00
CA LYS A 76 16.62 17.77 -0.65
C LYS A 76 17.42 16.48 -0.43
N ASN A 77 18.31 16.15 -1.35
CA ASN A 77 19.30 15.11 -1.12
C ASN A 77 20.42 15.67 -0.21
N VAL A 78 20.86 14.84 0.73
CA VAL A 78 22.04 15.15 1.55
C VAL A 78 23.30 14.66 0.86
N THR A 79 24.44 15.28 1.20
CA THR A 79 25.79 14.78 0.93
C THR A 79 26.28 13.99 2.15
N TYR A 80 27.44 13.32 2.04
CA TYR A 80 28.02 12.59 3.18
C TYR A 80 28.39 13.55 4.32
N ASP A 81 28.87 14.73 3.98
CA ASP A 81 29.29 15.75 4.96
C ASP A 81 28.12 16.33 5.78
N ASP A 82 26.90 16.19 5.29
CA ASP A 82 25.68 16.56 6.05
C ASP A 82 25.30 15.51 7.11
N LEU A 83 25.88 14.30 7.07
CA LEU A 83 25.52 13.20 7.95
C LEU A 83 26.33 13.25 9.26
N PRO A 84 25.69 13.43 10.43
CA PRO A 84 26.41 13.34 11.70
C PRO A 84 26.88 11.91 11.96
N GLN A 85 28.05 11.75 12.57
CA GLN A 85 28.68 10.44 12.82
C GLN A 85 27.74 9.49 13.57
N VAL A 86 26.96 9.99 14.53
CA VAL A 86 25.98 9.19 15.30
C VAL A 86 24.93 8.53 14.41
N LEU A 87 24.56 9.16 13.29
CA LEU A 87 23.63 8.57 12.33
C LEU A 87 24.29 7.49 11.49
N VAL A 88 25.51 7.76 10.99
CA VAL A 88 26.29 6.78 10.22
C VAL A 88 26.49 5.51 11.06
N ASP A 89 26.92 5.66 12.30
CA ASP A 89 27.16 4.55 13.23
C ASP A 89 25.88 3.78 13.56
N ALA A 90 24.75 4.46 13.77
CA ALA A 90 23.46 3.83 14.03
C ALA A 90 22.97 3.00 12.85
N ILE A 91 23.07 3.54 11.61
CA ILE A 91 22.69 2.85 10.37
C ILE A 91 23.58 1.63 10.14
N VAL A 92 24.90 1.80 10.26
CA VAL A 92 25.87 0.72 10.04
C VAL A 92 25.69 -0.37 11.10
N ALA A 93 25.53 -0.02 12.38
CA ALA A 93 25.27 -0.98 13.44
C ALA A 93 23.97 -1.77 13.22
N ALA A 94 22.93 -1.11 12.69
CA ALA A 94 21.61 -1.72 12.46
C ALA A 94 21.60 -2.64 11.24
N GLU A 95 22.12 -2.14 10.12
CA GLU A 95 21.92 -2.74 8.80
C GLU A 95 23.12 -3.55 8.32
N ASP A 96 24.34 -3.09 8.61
CA ASP A 96 25.54 -3.68 8.01
C ASP A 96 26.83 -3.34 8.80
N SER A 97 27.02 -3.99 9.95
CA SER A 97 28.09 -3.67 10.91
C SER A 97 29.52 -3.77 10.36
N ARG A 98 29.70 -4.35 9.18
CA ARG A 98 31.00 -4.43 8.49
C ARG A 98 30.97 -3.73 7.14
N PHE A 99 30.07 -2.75 6.97
CA PHE A 99 29.87 -2.03 5.70
C PHE A 99 31.14 -1.47 5.10
N PHE A 100 32.01 -0.88 5.92
CA PHE A 100 33.28 -0.30 5.48
C PHE A 100 34.38 -1.33 5.21
N GLU A 101 34.18 -2.62 5.54
CA GLU A 101 35.19 -3.68 5.43
C GLU A 101 35.02 -4.57 4.22
N HIS A 102 33.79 -4.78 3.74
CA HIS A 102 33.50 -5.69 2.61
C HIS A 102 33.32 -4.94 1.29
N ASN A 103 33.36 -5.67 0.16
CA ASN A 103 33.23 -5.14 -1.18
C ASN A 103 31.84 -5.42 -1.78
N GLY A 104 30.81 -4.77 -1.23
CA GLY A 104 29.39 -4.88 -1.67
C GLY A 104 28.65 -6.14 -1.19
N PHE A 105 29.37 -7.14 -0.68
CA PHE A 105 28.86 -8.43 -0.33
C PHE A 105 29.59 -9.00 0.89
N ASP A 106 28.86 -9.48 1.90
CA ASP A 106 29.41 -10.01 3.15
C ASP A 106 29.10 -11.52 3.30
N LEU A 107 30.01 -12.38 2.86
CA LEU A 107 29.87 -13.84 2.94
C LEU A 107 29.74 -14.35 4.38
N PRO A 108 30.58 -13.96 5.35
CA PRO A 108 30.45 -14.40 6.75
C PRO A 108 29.09 -14.04 7.36
N ARG A 109 28.53 -12.87 7.02
CA ARG A 109 27.20 -12.45 7.47
C ARG A 109 26.11 -13.33 6.92
N ILE A 110 26.17 -13.68 5.62
CA ILE A 110 25.20 -14.57 4.97
C ILE A 110 25.22 -15.98 5.60
N VAL A 111 26.41 -16.53 5.81
CA VAL A 111 26.58 -17.86 6.44
C VAL A 111 26.02 -17.84 7.88
N LYS A 112 26.32 -16.80 8.65
CA LYS A 112 25.79 -16.63 10.01
C LYS A 112 24.27 -16.49 10.03
N ALA A 113 23.69 -15.70 9.13
CA ALA A 113 22.24 -15.56 9.00
C ALA A 113 21.57 -16.90 8.62
N ALA A 114 22.13 -17.64 7.67
CA ALA A 114 21.64 -18.95 7.28
C ALA A 114 21.64 -19.96 8.44
N LEU A 115 22.74 -20.02 9.21
CA LEU A 115 22.84 -20.88 10.40
C LEU A 115 21.89 -20.47 11.52
N SER A 116 21.68 -19.16 11.72
CA SER A 116 20.73 -18.64 12.71
C SER A 116 19.29 -18.97 12.35
N ASN A 117 18.90 -18.80 11.09
CA ASN A 117 17.57 -19.13 10.57
C ASN A 117 17.29 -20.64 10.65
N LEU A 118 18.28 -21.47 10.35
CA LEU A 118 18.18 -22.94 10.52
C LEU A 118 17.95 -23.36 11.98
N LYS A 119 18.62 -22.69 12.93
CA LYS A 119 18.43 -22.97 14.37
C LYS A 119 17.10 -22.48 14.92
N ALA A 120 16.59 -21.34 14.39
CA ALA A 120 15.35 -20.75 14.86
C ALA A 120 14.09 -21.36 14.20
N GLY A 121 14.26 -22.12 13.11
CA GLY A 121 13.12 -22.63 12.31
C GLY A 121 12.35 -21.56 11.57
N ASP A 122 12.83 -20.32 11.58
CA ASP A 122 12.21 -19.15 10.96
C ASP A 122 13.28 -18.13 10.52
N ILE A 123 12.89 -17.18 9.64
CA ILE A 123 13.81 -16.14 9.14
C ILE A 123 13.97 -15.05 10.20
N THR A 124 14.97 -15.20 11.05
CA THR A 124 15.24 -14.28 12.17
C THR A 124 16.23 -13.16 11.84
N GLY A 125 16.92 -13.20 10.69
CA GLY A 125 17.90 -12.19 10.30
C GLY A 125 18.13 -12.08 8.80
N GLY A 126 18.36 -10.86 8.32
CA GLY A 126 18.71 -10.55 6.94
C GLY A 126 20.23 -10.56 6.72
N GLY A 127 20.69 -11.30 5.69
CA GLY A 127 22.10 -11.33 5.28
C GLY A 127 22.48 -10.29 4.21
N SER A 128 21.60 -9.36 3.83
CA SER A 128 21.87 -8.37 2.78
C SER A 128 22.66 -7.19 3.31
N THR A 129 23.62 -6.70 2.51
CA THR A 129 24.40 -5.48 2.80
C THR A 129 23.63 -4.22 2.43
N ILE A 130 24.08 -3.04 2.89
CA ILE A 130 23.58 -1.72 2.49
C ILE A 130 23.67 -1.57 0.97
N THR A 131 24.80 -1.94 0.36
CA THR A 131 24.99 -1.91 -1.10
C THR A 131 23.95 -2.77 -1.83
N GLN A 132 23.71 -4.01 -1.35
CA GLN A 132 22.68 -4.88 -1.94
C GLN A 132 21.27 -4.29 -1.80
N GLN A 133 20.97 -3.63 -0.68
CA GLN A 133 19.67 -2.98 -0.49
C GLN A 133 19.49 -1.79 -1.44
N LEU A 134 20.54 -0.98 -1.64
CA LEU A 134 20.54 0.12 -2.62
C LEU A 134 20.30 -0.42 -4.05
N ILE A 135 21.07 -1.43 -4.47
CA ILE A 135 20.92 -2.09 -5.78
C ILE A 135 19.50 -2.65 -5.95
N LYS A 136 18.99 -3.38 -4.95
CA LYS A 136 17.63 -3.93 -5.00
C LYS A 136 16.59 -2.84 -5.26
N LYS A 137 16.70 -1.70 -4.56
CA LYS A 137 15.74 -0.58 -4.69
C LYS A 137 15.84 0.12 -6.05
N THR A 138 17.02 0.13 -6.67
CA THR A 138 17.26 0.85 -7.93
C THR A 138 17.04 -0.02 -9.16
N TYR A 139 17.54 -1.25 -9.15
CA TYR A 139 17.50 -2.14 -10.33
C TYR A 139 16.33 -3.13 -10.31
N PHE A 140 15.77 -3.40 -9.15
CA PHE A 140 14.73 -4.43 -8.95
C PHE A 140 13.58 -3.93 -8.06
N PRO A 141 13.03 -2.72 -8.28
CA PRO A 141 12.06 -2.12 -7.35
C PRO A 141 10.81 -2.97 -7.17
N ASP A 142 10.32 -3.58 -8.25
CA ASP A 142 9.06 -4.36 -8.27
C ASP A 142 9.25 -5.85 -8.60
N ALA A 143 10.51 -6.32 -8.67
CA ALA A 143 10.80 -7.69 -9.05
C ALA A 143 10.44 -8.70 -7.95
N GLN A 144 9.87 -9.83 -8.36
CA GLN A 144 9.55 -10.94 -7.47
C GLN A 144 10.81 -11.49 -6.77
N ARG A 145 10.62 -12.09 -5.59
CA ARG A 145 11.72 -12.73 -4.84
C ARG A 145 12.13 -14.05 -5.50
N THR A 146 13.19 -14.01 -6.31
CA THR A 146 13.79 -15.19 -6.95
C THR A 146 15.27 -15.32 -6.61
N TYR A 147 15.82 -16.54 -6.71
CA TYR A 147 17.25 -16.76 -6.53
C TYR A 147 18.06 -16.04 -7.62
N SER A 148 17.61 -16.08 -8.88
CA SER A 148 18.26 -15.38 -9.99
C SER A 148 18.41 -13.89 -9.69
N ARG A 149 17.31 -13.21 -9.31
CA ARG A 149 17.36 -11.80 -8.90
C ARG A 149 18.37 -11.58 -7.75
N LYS A 150 18.41 -12.48 -6.75
CA LYS A 150 19.33 -12.32 -5.63
C LYS A 150 20.81 -12.45 -6.05
N PHE A 151 21.12 -13.31 -7.01
CA PHE A 151 22.46 -13.39 -7.59
C PHE A 151 22.80 -12.13 -8.40
N SER A 152 21.86 -11.60 -9.21
CA SER A 152 22.04 -10.34 -9.93
C SER A 152 22.26 -9.16 -8.97
N GLU A 153 21.54 -9.11 -7.85
CA GLU A 153 21.78 -8.11 -6.79
C GLU A 153 23.22 -8.16 -6.25
N ILE A 154 23.76 -9.36 -6.02
CA ILE A 154 25.14 -9.52 -5.53
C ILE A 154 26.15 -9.06 -6.57
N ILE A 155 25.97 -9.45 -7.84
CA ILE A 155 26.86 -9.06 -8.94
C ILE A 155 26.90 -7.52 -9.08
N LEU A 156 25.73 -6.90 -9.13
CA LEU A 156 25.61 -5.45 -9.24
C LEU A 156 26.13 -4.72 -7.99
N ALA A 157 25.94 -5.29 -6.78
CA ALA A 157 26.48 -4.72 -5.56
C ALA A 157 28.02 -4.71 -5.54
N ILE A 158 28.66 -5.77 -6.04
CA ILE A 158 30.11 -5.82 -6.18
C ILE A 158 30.60 -4.80 -7.22
N GLN A 159 29.86 -4.61 -8.31
CA GLN A 159 30.20 -3.62 -9.34
C GLN A 159 30.02 -2.19 -8.81
N ALA A 160 28.95 -1.94 -8.06
CA ALA A 160 28.70 -0.65 -7.41
C ALA A 160 29.79 -0.28 -6.42
N ASP A 161 30.20 -1.22 -5.59
CA ASP A 161 31.23 -1.02 -4.54
C ASP A 161 32.65 -0.80 -5.13
N LYS A 162 32.86 -1.25 -6.38
CA LYS A 162 34.09 -0.94 -7.13
C LYS A 162 34.05 0.42 -7.80
N ALA A 163 32.88 0.91 -8.13
CA ALA A 163 32.70 2.15 -8.90
C ALA A 163 32.45 3.38 -8.03
N LEU A 164 31.99 3.19 -6.80
CA LEU A 164 31.60 4.25 -5.86
C LEU A 164 32.29 4.04 -4.51
N SER A 165 32.54 5.13 -3.79
CA SER A 165 33.05 5.08 -2.41
C SER A 165 31.96 4.57 -1.44
N LYS A 166 32.34 4.16 -0.25
CA LYS A 166 31.40 3.75 0.81
C LYS A 166 30.50 4.90 1.24
N GLU A 167 31.05 6.08 1.30
CA GLU A 167 30.35 7.33 1.62
C GLU A 167 29.28 7.65 0.57
N GLU A 168 29.63 7.53 -0.72
CA GLU A 168 28.67 7.72 -1.82
C GLU A 168 27.53 6.68 -1.75
N ILE A 169 27.86 5.39 -1.54
CA ILE A 169 26.87 4.31 -1.44
C ILE A 169 25.92 4.56 -0.28
N LEU A 170 26.46 4.91 0.91
CA LEU A 170 25.66 5.17 2.11
C LEU A 170 24.74 6.37 1.91
N THR A 171 25.26 7.45 1.33
CA THR A 171 24.50 8.66 1.04
C THR A 171 23.36 8.40 0.05
N LEU A 172 23.64 7.70 -1.05
CA LEU A 172 22.64 7.29 -2.03
C LEU A 172 21.57 6.39 -1.40
N TYR A 173 21.97 5.49 -0.52
CA TYR A 173 21.03 4.62 0.23
C TYR A 173 20.12 5.45 1.12
N LEU A 174 20.68 6.33 1.96
CA LEU A 174 19.93 7.17 2.89
C LEU A 174 19.00 8.16 2.18
N ASN A 175 19.36 8.62 1.01
CA ASN A 175 18.49 9.48 0.19
C ASN A 175 17.30 8.74 -0.45
N LYS A 176 17.30 7.39 -0.50
CA LYS A 176 16.28 6.59 -1.20
C LYS A 176 15.34 5.78 -0.33
N ILE A 177 15.68 5.59 0.95
CA ILE A 177 14.92 4.66 1.80
C ILE A 177 13.76 5.32 2.52
N TYR A 178 12.81 4.47 2.95
CA TYR A 178 11.65 4.86 3.76
C TYR A 178 11.97 4.77 5.24
N PHE A 179 11.57 5.79 6.00
CA PHE A 179 11.73 5.82 7.45
C PHE A 179 10.41 5.73 8.22
N GLY A 180 9.25 5.74 7.57
CA GLY A 180 7.93 5.66 8.19
C GLY A 180 6.81 5.36 7.21
N ARG A 181 5.58 5.52 7.65
CA ARG A 181 4.37 5.29 6.85
C ARG A 181 4.14 6.39 5.83
N SER A 182 4.49 7.63 6.18
CA SER A 182 4.29 8.79 5.34
C SER A 182 5.27 8.84 4.17
N THR A 183 4.79 9.26 3.01
CA THR A 183 5.64 9.59 1.86
C THR A 183 6.60 10.74 2.17
N SER A 184 6.24 11.62 3.11
CA SER A 184 7.11 12.68 3.62
C SER A 184 8.32 12.17 4.41
N SER A 185 8.41 10.87 4.70
CA SER A 185 9.56 10.23 5.36
C SER A 185 10.46 9.45 4.40
N ILE A 186 10.45 9.78 3.10
CA ILE A 186 11.35 9.18 2.09
C ILE A 186 12.65 9.97 1.99
N GLY A 187 13.75 9.29 2.29
CA GLY A 187 15.07 9.90 2.41
C GLY A 187 15.29 10.54 3.78
N ILE A 188 16.56 10.56 4.19
CA ILE A 188 16.95 10.94 5.55
C ILE A 188 16.61 12.41 5.87
N ALA A 189 16.82 13.34 4.93
CA ALA A 189 16.50 14.75 5.15
C ALA A 189 14.99 14.95 5.39
N ALA A 190 14.16 14.32 4.57
CA ALA A 190 12.71 14.39 4.72
C ALA A 190 12.25 13.74 6.03
N ALA A 191 12.79 12.57 6.39
CA ALA A 191 12.47 11.87 7.61
C ALA A 191 12.85 12.68 8.87
N THR A 192 14.04 13.27 8.88
CA THR A 192 14.52 14.11 10.01
C THR A 192 13.59 15.32 10.20
N LYS A 193 13.23 15.97 9.11
CA LYS A 193 12.30 17.08 9.14
C LYS A 193 10.89 16.65 9.59
N TYR A 194 10.41 15.51 9.07
CA TYR A 194 9.09 14.97 9.39
C TYR A 194 8.91 14.59 10.85
N TYR A 195 9.93 13.93 11.45
CA TYR A 195 9.82 13.48 12.84
C TYR A 195 10.28 14.51 13.86
N PHE A 196 11.31 15.28 13.54
CA PHE A 196 11.99 16.12 14.55
C PHE A 196 11.99 17.61 14.22
N ASN A 197 11.54 18.01 13.03
CA ASN A 197 11.63 19.38 12.52
C ASN A 197 13.06 19.96 12.56
N LYS A 198 14.09 19.12 12.31
CA LYS A 198 15.52 19.44 12.36
C LYS A 198 16.17 19.26 11.00
N ASP A 199 17.36 19.81 10.81
CA ASP A 199 18.27 19.37 9.76
C ASP A 199 18.99 18.09 10.17
N VAL A 200 19.50 17.31 9.18
CA VAL A 200 20.13 15.99 9.45
C VAL A 200 21.35 16.10 10.36
N SER A 201 22.15 17.17 10.21
CA SER A 201 23.32 17.45 11.02
C SER A 201 23.02 17.67 12.52
N GLU A 202 21.75 17.96 12.87
CA GLU A 202 21.31 18.23 14.24
C GLU A 202 20.79 17.00 14.98
N LEU A 203 20.82 15.81 14.33
CA LEU A 203 20.31 14.58 14.92
C LEU A 203 21.13 14.18 16.16
N THR A 204 20.41 13.91 17.24
CA THR A 204 20.98 13.35 18.48
C THR A 204 21.06 11.83 18.41
N LEU A 205 21.82 11.20 19.30
CA LEU A 205 21.98 9.73 19.36
C LEU A 205 20.64 8.98 19.46
N PRO A 206 19.68 9.32 20.35
CA PRO A 206 18.40 8.63 20.42
C PRO A 206 17.56 8.80 19.15
N GLU A 207 17.61 9.96 18.47
CA GLU A 207 16.90 10.23 17.22
C GLU A 207 17.51 9.43 16.06
N ALA A 208 18.83 9.43 15.93
CA ALA A 208 19.56 8.63 14.94
C ALA A 208 19.27 7.13 15.10
N ALA A 209 19.29 6.62 16.33
CA ALA A 209 18.97 5.23 16.63
C ALA A 209 17.49 4.89 16.32
N MET A 210 16.55 5.84 16.52
CA MET A 210 15.15 5.66 16.14
C MET A 210 15.00 5.54 14.62
N LEU A 211 15.59 6.45 13.85
CA LEU A 211 15.57 6.40 12.39
C LEU A 211 16.20 5.11 11.85
N ALA A 212 17.38 4.72 12.36
CA ALA A 212 18.02 3.46 12.00
C ALA A 212 17.14 2.25 12.32
N GLY A 213 16.41 2.30 13.43
CA GLY A 213 15.48 1.25 13.85
C GLY A 213 14.29 1.09 12.90
N SER A 214 13.78 2.19 12.35
CA SER A 214 12.61 2.18 11.46
C SER A 214 12.85 1.46 10.13
N LEU A 215 14.09 1.38 9.65
CA LEU A 215 14.44 0.81 8.34
C LEU A 215 14.02 -0.65 8.16
N ASN A 216 14.04 -1.43 9.22
CA ASN A 216 13.66 -2.84 9.18
C ASN A 216 12.17 -3.06 8.84
N SER A 217 11.31 -2.20 9.35
CA SER A 217 9.87 -2.20 9.08
C SER A 217 9.29 -0.79 9.32
N PRO A 218 9.40 0.12 8.34
CA PRO A 218 8.97 1.50 8.50
C PRO A 218 7.53 1.64 8.99
N TYR A 219 6.65 0.75 8.55
CA TYR A 219 5.25 0.74 8.95
C TYR A 219 5.03 0.37 10.43
N ASN A 220 5.78 -0.62 10.95
CA ASN A 220 5.59 -1.13 12.32
C ASN A 220 6.39 -0.35 13.37
N TYR A 221 7.37 0.45 12.94
CA TYR A 221 8.24 1.23 13.82
C TYR A 221 8.09 2.73 13.63
N ASP A 222 7.00 3.18 12.97
CA ASP A 222 6.65 4.59 12.89
C ASP A 222 6.22 5.10 14.27
N PRO A 223 6.93 6.08 14.87
CA PRO A 223 6.66 6.51 16.25
C PRO A 223 5.33 7.21 16.44
N TYR A 224 4.78 7.85 15.40
CA TYR A 224 3.46 8.49 15.49
C TYR A 224 2.31 7.49 15.60
N TYR A 225 2.50 6.26 15.09
CA TYR A 225 1.46 5.23 15.08
C TYR A 225 1.76 4.06 16.02
N CYS A 226 3.04 3.76 16.25
CA CYS A 226 3.48 2.57 16.99
C CYS A 226 4.61 2.91 17.99
N LEU A 227 4.41 3.93 18.82
CA LEU A 227 5.42 4.47 19.75
C LEU A 227 6.15 3.39 20.57
N ASN A 228 5.42 2.44 21.16
CA ASN A 228 6.00 1.36 21.95
C ASN A 228 6.96 0.47 21.14
N ASN A 229 6.59 0.16 19.87
CA ASN A 229 7.43 -0.63 19.00
C ASN A 229 8.66 0.16 18.56
N ALA A 230 8.50 1.44 18.21
CA ALA A 230 9.58 2.35 17.87
C ALA A 230 10.59 2.47 19.02
N THR A 231 10.11 2.65 20.25
CA THR A 231 10.95 2.74 21.46
C THR A 231 11.74 1.44 21.70
N LYS A 232 11.10 0.28 21.64
CA LYS A 232 11.77 -1.02 21.79
C LYS A 232 12.82 -1.23 20.70
N ARG A 233 12.50 -0.84 19.47
CA ARG A 233 13.40 -0.99 18.34
C ARG A 233 14.59 -0.04 18.44
N ARG A 234 14.40 1.24 18.78
CA ARG A 234 15.47 2.19 19.10
C ARG A 234 16.43 1.62 20.14
N ASN A 235 15.92 1.11 21.25
CA ASN A 235 16.75 0.53 22.30
C ASN A 235 17.54 -0.69 21.82
N THR A 236 17.00 -1.45 20.88
CA THR A 236 17.73 -2.55 20.22
C THR A 236 18.90 -2.02 19.39
N ILE A 237 18.70 -0.92 18.64
CA ILE A 237 19.78 -0.30 17.87
C ILE A 237 20.87 0.24 18.78
N LEU A 238 20.51 0.95 19.84
CA LEU A 238 21.49 1.43 20.84
C LEU A 238 22.32 0.28 21.43
N LYS A 239 21.72 -0.87 21.74
CA LYS A 239 22.45 -2.08 22.17
C LYS A 239 23.42 -2.59 21.10
N LEU A 240 23.03 -2.54 19.82
CA LEU A 240 23.92 -2.92 18.73
C LEU A 240 25.08 -1.93 18.60
N MET A 241 24.85 -0.63 18.80
CA MET A 241 25.90 0.38 18.78
C MET A 241 26.93 0.15 19.90
N VAL A 242 26.50 -0.16 21.13
CA VAL A 242 27.41 -0.58 22.22
C VAL A 242 28.18 -1.83 21.83
N LYS A 243 27.51 -2.86 21.35
CA LYS A 243 28.11 -4.14 20.96
C LYS A 243 29.21 -4.00 19.90
N HIS A 244 29.03 -3.05 18.98
CA HIS A 244 29.98 -2.79 17.89
C HIS A 244 31.02 -1.69 18.25
N GLY A 245 30.97 -1.14 19.48
CA GLY A 245 31.93 -0.15 19.95
C GLY A 245 31.74 1.27 19.42
N TYR A 246 30.55 1.58 18.87
CA TYR A 246 30.23 2.92 18.38
C TYR A 246 29.86 3.89 19.50
N ILE A 247 29.31 3.39 20.60
CA ILE A 247 28.99 4.18 21.79
C ILE A 247 29.39 3.42 23.05
N THR A 248 29.62 4.17 24.13
CA THR A 248 29.88 3.64 25.45
C THR A 248 28.61 3.18 26.17
N GLN A 249 28.73 2.41 27.25
CA GLN A 249 27.58 2.03 28.07
C GLN A 249 26.90 3.26 28.71
N SER A 250 27.65 4.30 29.07
CA SER A 250 27.12 5.54 29.65
C SER A 250 26.24 6.29 28.65
N GLU A 251 26.68 6.43 27.39
CA GLU A 251 25.90 7.06 26.32
C GLU A 251 24.64 6.24 26.02
N TYR A 252 24.72 4.91 26.05
CA TYR A 252 23.56 4.05 25.95
C TYR A 252 22.52 4.32 27.05
N ASP A 253 22.98 4.35 28.31
CA ASP A 253 22.10 4.53 29.48
C ASP A 253 21.40 5.90 29.43
N GLU A 254 22.09 6.95 28.99
CA GLU A 254 21.50 8.27 28.76
C GLU A 254 20.48 8.26 27.62
N ALA A 255 20.84 7.69 26.47
CA ALA A 255 20.00 7.65 25.29
C ALA A 255 18.70 6.82 25.49
N VAL A 256 18.76 5.72 26.24
CA VAL A 256 17.58 4.89 26.57
C VAL A 256 16.60 5.64 27.48
N ASN A 257 17.08 6.48 28.38
CA ASN A 257 16.26 7.28 29.28
C ASN A 257 15.57 8.45 28.57
N THR A 258 16.04 8.85 27.38
CA THR A 258 15.36 9.86 26.56
C THR A 258 14.05 9.30 26.03
N LYS A 259 12.93 9.94 26.36
CA LYS A 259 11.60 9.57 25.86
C LYS A 259 11.46 10.03 24.41
N ILE A 260 11.14 9.11 23.48
CA ILE A 260 10.98 9.41 22.05
C ILE A 260 9.91 10.49 21.85
N GLU A 261 8.79 10.40 22.55
CA GLU A 261 7.69 11.35 22.45
C GLU A 261 8.10 12.80 22.70
N ASN A 262 9.17 13.03 23.48
CA ASN A 262 9.68 14.37 23.77
C ASN A 262 10.60 14.89 22.65
N THR A 263 11.07 14.04 21.75
CA THR A 263 11.90 14.43 20.61
C THR A 263 11.10 14.65 19.35
N LEU A 264 9.89 14.10 19.28
CA LEU A 264 9.02 14.25 18.12
C LEU A 264 8.46 15.66 18.06
N CYS A 265 8.45 16.25 16.87
CA CYS A 265 7.65 17.43 16.63
C CYS A 265 6.15 17.07 16.62
N ALA A 266 5.27 18.06 16.68
CA ALA A 266 3.83 17.82 16.56
C ALA A 266 3.58 16.98 15.29
N SER A 267 2.82 15.89 15.44
CA SER A 267 2.49 15.05 14.30
C SER A 267 1.92 15.92 13.17
N PRO A 268 2.40 15.76 11.92
CA PRO A 268 1.85 16.50 10.79
C PRO A 268 0.35 16.25 10.53
N THR A 269 -0.30 15.43 11.39
CA THR A 269 -1.75 15.19 11.34
C THR A 269 -2.60 16.46 11.50
N THR A 270 -2.01 17.61 11.84
CA THR A 270 -2.72 18.87 11.94
C THR A 270 -2.60 19.78 10.71
N ASN A 271 -1.71 19.48 9.76
CA ASN A 271 -1.78 20.13 8.47
C ASN A 271 -2.84 19.40 7.65
N ASN A 272 -3.96 20.04 7.41
CA ASN A 272 -5.03 19.61 6.52
C ASN A 272 -4.43 19.19 5.18
N ASN A 273 -4.07 17.91 5.07
CA ASN A 273 -3.57 17.38 3.80
C ASN A 273 -4.78 17.09 2.91
N THR A 274 -5.36 18.18 2.39
CA THR A 274 -6.59 18.18 1.60
C THR A 274 -6.52 17.21 0.43
N LEU A 275 -5.30 16.93 -0.06
CA LEU A 275 -5.05 16.06 -1.21
C LEU A 275 -4.82 14.59 -0.83
N ALA A 276 -4.57 14.25 0.46
CA ALA A 276 -4.10 12.92 0.85
C ALA A 276 -5.01 11.78 0.37
N ALA A 277 -6.33 11.92 0.52
CA ALA A 277 -7.28 10.89 0.11
C ALA A 277 -7.26 10.66 -1.41
N TYR A 278 -7.14 11.73 -2.18
CA TYR A 278 -7.07 11.66 -3.63
C TYR A 278 -5.74 11.06 -4.10
N VAL A 279 -4.62 11.50 -3.55
CA VAL A 279 -3.28 10.99 -3.86
C VAL A 279 -3.16 9.49 -3.54
N ASP A 280 -3.70 9.04 -2.40
CA ASP A 280 -3.72 7.61 -2.06
C ASP A 280 -4.55 6.80 -3.06
N MET A 281 -5.69 7.33 -3.50
CA MET A 281 -6.53 6.69 -4.51
C MET A 281 -5.81 6.59 -5.87
N VAL A 282 -5.20 7.69 -6.34
CA VAL A 282 -4.36 7.70 -7.56
C VAL A 282 -3.21 6.70 -7.44
N THR A 283 -2.52 6.69 -6.30
CA THR A 283 -1.39 5.77 -6.06
C THR A 283 -1.82 4.31 -6.17
N ALA A 284 -2.98 3.96 -5.61
CA ALA A 284 -3.54 2.62 -5.70
C ALA A 284 -3.93 2.26 -7.14
N GLU A 285 -4.53 3.20 -7.87
CA GLU A 285 -4.92 3.01 -9.27
C GLU A 285 -3.70 2.84 -10.19
N VAL A 286 -2.64 3.66 -10.03
CA VAL A 286 -1.38 3.51 -10.77
C VAL A 286 -0.81 2.11 -10.56
N LYS A 287 -0.71 1.66 -9.30
CA LYS A 287 -0.23 0.30 -8.99
C LYS A 287 -1.09 -0.80 -9.60
N LYS A 288 -2.41 -0.64 -9.59
CA LYS A 288 -3.36 -1.61 -10.18
C LYS A 288 -3.17 -1.70 -11.69
N ARG A 289 -3.09 -0.57 -12.40
CA ARG A 289 -3.05 -0.50 -13.86
C ARG A 289 -1.67 -0.78 -14.44
N THR A 290 -0.61 -0.17 -13.88
CA THR A 290 0.76 -0.26 -14.42
C THR A 290 1.58 -1.41 -13.83
N LYS A 291 1.18 -1.95 -12.68
CA LYS A 291 1.96 -2.87 -11.83
C LYS A 291 3.25 -2.26 -11.29
N LEU A 292 3.44 -0.95 -11.47
CA LEU A 292 4.59 -0.19 -10.97
C LEU A 292 4.20 0.64 -9.74
N ASP A 293 5.19 0.91 -8.88
CA ASP A 293 5.00 1.73 -7.68
C ASP A 293 5.61 3.12 -7.90
N PRO A 294 4.82 4.21 -7.93
CA PRO A 294 5.34 5.57 -8.15
C PRO A 294 6.34 6.03 -7.08
N LEU A 295 6.39 5.35 -5.94
CA LEU A 295 7.41 5.59 -4.92
C LEU A 295 8.77 4.97 -5.26
N LYS A 296 8.81 4.04 -6.22
CA LYS A 296 10.01 3.29 -6.60
C LYS A 296 10.43 3.55 -8.05
N THR A 297 9.47 3.83 -8.92
CA THR A 297 9.68 4.10 -10.34
C THR A 297 9.23 5.53 -10.62
N GLN A 298 10.12 6.36 -11.15
CA GLN A 298 9.81 7.75 -11.45
C GLN A 298 8.75 7.86 -12.54
N MET A 299 7.71 8.64 -12.29
CA MET A 299 6.58 8.83 -13.18
C MET A 299 6.06 10.27 -13.13
N ASN A 300 5.55 10.74 -14.26
CA ASN A 300 4.64 11.87 -14.32
C ASN A 300 3.22 11.32 -14.41
N ILE A 301 2.39 11.63 -13.43
CA ILE A 301 1.03 11.10 -13.30
C ILE A 301 0.05 12.25 -13.49
N TYR A 302 -0.67 12.25 -14.60
CA TYR A 302 -1.67 13.27 -14.91
C TYR A 302 -3.03 12.78 -14.47
N THR A 303 -3.70 13.57 -13.62
CA THR A 303 -4.95 13.20 -12.97
C THR A 303 -6.11 14.10 -13.41
N TYR A 304 -7.31 13.71 -13.01
CA TYR A 304 -8.51 14.54 -13.16
C TYR A 304 -8.84 15.34 -11.90
N CYS A 305 -7.90 15.43 -10.94
CA CYS A 305 -8.14 16.18 -9.70
C CYS A 305 -8.46 17.64 -9.98
N ASP A 306 -9.60 18.07 -9.51
CA ASP A 306 -9.90 19.49 -9.34
C ASP A 306 -9.52 19.87 -7.90
N VAL A 307 -8.44 20.64 -7.75
CA VAL A 307 -7.85 20.93 -6.43
C VAL A 307 -8.81 21.74 -5.55
N ASP A 308 -9.61 22.63 -6.13
CA ASP A 308 -10.58 23.43 -5.38
C ASP A 308 -11.73 22.55 -4.87
N THR A 309 -12.27 21.69 -5.74
CA THR A 309 -13.30 20.70 -5.36
C THR A 309 -12.76 19.72 -4.34
N GLN A 310 -11.52 19.25 -4.46
CA GLN A 310 -10.89 18.35 -3.50
C GLN A 310 -10.68 19.03 -2.14
N THR A 311 -10.32 20.31 -2.13
CA THR A 311 -10.18 21.09 -0.91
C THR A 311 -11.53 21.23 -0.19
N LEU A 312 -12.60 21.51 -0.94
CA LEU A 312 -13.96 21.56 -0.40
C LEU A 312 -14.41 20.19 0.12
N ALA A 313 -14.15 19.11 -0.62
CA ALA A 313 -14.48 17.75 -0.22
C ALA A 313 -13.77 17.35 1.08
N SER A 314 -12.50 17.72 1.23
CA SER A 314 -11.73 17.49 2.47
C SER A 314 -12.33 18.29 3.65
N ALA A 315 -12.69 19.55 3.44
CA ALA A 315 -13.31 20.40 4.45
C ALA A 315 -14.69 19.88 4.90
N LEU A 316 -15.48 19.31 3.98
CA LEU A 316 -16.72 18.59 4.30
C LEU A 316 -16.44 17.36 5.16
N GLY A 317 -15.49 16.51 4.74
CA GLY A 317 -15.08 15.33 5.49
C GLY A 317 -14.60 15.61 6.91
N ASN A 318 -13.95 16.76 7.11
CA ASN A 318 -13.45 17.20 8.41
C ASN A 318 -14.52 17.82 9.31
N GLY A 319 -15.70 18.14 8.77
CA GLY A 319 -16.75 18.84 9.51
C GLY A 319 -16.58 20.37 9.56
N GLU A 320 -15.71 20.94 8.72
CA GLU A 320 -15.45 22.39 8.68
C GLU A 320 -16.57 23.17 7.97
N LYS A 321 -17.25 22.51 7.03
CA LYS A 321 -18.39 23.07 6.28
C LYS A 321 -19.74 22.57 6.78
N TYR A 322 -19.75 21.48 7.54
CA TYR A 322 -20.94 20.87 8.11
C TYR A 322 -20.58 20.28 9.47
N SER A 323 -21.27 20.69 10.52
CA SER A 323 -21.04 20.17 11.87
C SER A 323 -21.70 18.82 12.03
N TYR A 324 -20.90 17.80 12.32
CA TYR A 324 -21.42 16.47 12.67
C TYR A 324 -22.05 16.49 14.05
N SER A 325 -23.16 15.77 14.20
CA SER A 325 -23.86 15.64 15.50
C SER A 325 -23.10 14.74 16.49
N ASP A 326 -22.16 13.94 16.00
CA ASP A 326 -21.38 12.99 16.78
C ASP A 326 -19.90 13.05 16.33
N GLU A 327 -18.96 13.04 17.29
CA GLU A 327 -17.53 13.03 17.01
C GLU A 327 -17.06 11.74 16.34
N ASP A 328 -17.78 10.64 16.56
CA ASP A 328 -17.48 9.33 15.96
C ASP A 328 -18.05 9.17 14.54
N MET A 329 -18.90 10.11 14.08
CA MET A 329 -19.47 10.08 12.75
C MET A 329 -18.35 10.20 11.69
N ARG A 330 -18.43 9.36 10.67
CA ARG A 330 -17.48 9.32 9.56
C ARG A 330 -18.20 9.57 8.24
N MET A 331 -17.51 10.19 7.31
CA MET A 331 -18.01 10.47 5.97
C MET A 331 -17.02 9.92 4.93
N GLY A 332 -17.54 9.23 3.92
CA GLY A 332 -16.81 8.84 2.73
C GLY A 332 -17.58 9.22 1.49
N GLY A 333 -16.90 9.62 0.41
CA GLY A 333 -17.56 10.03 -0.81
C GLY A 333 -16.61 10.25 -1.97
N SER A 334 -17.18 10.43 -3.16
CA SER A 334 -16.47 10.87 -4.35
C SER A 334 -17.32 11.86 -5.14
N VAL A 335 -16.65 12.75 -5.86
CA VAL A 335 -17.24 13.60 -6.88
C VAL A 335 -16.72 13.11 -8.21
N GLN A 336 -17.64 12.63 -9.06
CA GLN A 336 -17.27 12.07 -10.36
C GLN A 336 -18.20 12.52 -11.47
N SER A 337 -17.66 12.49 -12.69
CA SER A 337 -18.43 12.74 -13.91
C SER A 337 -19.37 11.58 -14.18
N SER A 338 -20.65 11.89 -14.40
CA SER A 338 -21.66 10.90 -14.78
C SER A 338 -21.52 10.39 -16.21
N GLN A 339 -20.75 11.08 -17.07
CA GLN A 339 -20.60 10.72 -18.48
C GLN A 339 -19.43 9.77 -18.75
N ASP A 340 -18.29 10.00 -18.12
CA ASP A 340 -17.04 9.32 -18.43
C ASP A 340 -16.33 8.70 -17.21
N GLY A 341 -16.92 8.78 -16.02
CA GLY A 341 -16.39 8.13 -14.83
C GLY A 341 -15.16 8.80 -14.18
N ARG A 342 -14.73 9.97 -14.68
CA ARG A 342 -13.62 10.72 -14.07
C ARG A 342 -13.96 11.12 -12.64
N ILE A 343 -13.09 10.80 -11.70
CA ILE A 343 -13.20 11.22 -10.31
C ILE A 343 -12.36 12.50 -10.15
N VAL A 344 -13.00 13.58 -9.74
CA VAL A 344 -12.35 14.89 -9.57
C VAL A 344 -12.04 15.23 -8.12
N ALA A 345 -12.74 14.61 -7.17
CA ALA A 345 -12.48 14.77 -5.73
C ALA A 345 -12.92 13.53 -4.92
N VAL A 346 -12.32 13.35 -3.74
CA VAL A 346 -12.57 12.21 -2.84
C VAL A 346 -12.66 12.67 -1.39
N ILE A 347 -13.64 12.18 -0.65
CA ILE A 347 -13.74 12.33 0.80
C ILE A 347 -13.28 11.02 1.44
N GLY A 348 -12.04 10.96 1.90
CA GLY A 348 -11.47 9.75 2.51
C GLY A 348 -11.95 9.47 3.91
N GLY A 349 -12.39 10.50 4.64
CA GLY A 349 -12.81 10.45 6.03
C GLY A 349 -12.44 11.72 6.79
N ARG A 350 -12.86 11.78 8.05
CA ARG A 350 -12.53 12.90 8.93
C ARG A 350 -11.04 12.89 9.28
N ASN A 351 -10.37 14.03 9.16
CA ASN A 351 -8.93 14.19 9.40
C ASN A 351 -8.08 13.14 8.65
N TYR A 352 -8.45 12.89 7.40
CA TYR A 352 -7.76 11.88 6.59
C TYR A 352 -6.30 12.27 6.37
N ASN A 353 -5.42 11.29 6.55
CA ASN A 353 -4.00 11.42 6.28
C ASN A 353 -3.51 10.23 5.42
N PHE A 354 -2.35 10.37 4.78
CA PHE A 354 -1.77 9.34 3.92
C PHE A 354 -1.76 7.96 4.59
N GLY A 355 -2.24 6.95 3.84
CA GLY A 355 -2.29 5.57 4.29
C GLY A 355 -3.38 5.26 5.32
N ASN A 356 -4.25 6.21 5.65
CA ASN A 356 -5.39 5.94 6.51
C ASN A 356 -6.45 5.08 5.81
N TYR A 357 -7.34 4.49 6.60
CA TYR A 357 -8.49 3.78 6.08
C TYR A 357 -9.42 4.76 5.34
N SER A 358 -9.66 4.50 4.04
CA SER A 358 -10.50 5.36 3.21
C SER A 358 -11.95 4.90 3.22
N TYR A 359 -12.83 5.73 3.76
CA TYR A 359 -14.27 5.48 3.71
C TYR A 359 -14.86 5.66 2.31
N ALA A 360 -14.17 6.34 1.37
CA ALA A 360 -14.61 6.46 -0.02
C ALA A 360 -14.59 5.12 -0.78
N THR A 361 -13.61 4.26 -0.48
CA THR A 361 -13.38 2.98 -1.15
C THR A 361 -13.75 1.76 -0.31
N SER A 362 -14.14 1.98 0.94
CA SER A 362 -14.50 0.90 1.86
C SER A 362 -15.97 0.54 1.71
N LYS A 363 -16.23 -0.76 1.59
CA LYS A 363 -17.58 -1.29 1.45
C LYS A 363 -18.35 -1.19 2.76
N GLN A 364 -19.59 -0.69 2.68
CA GLN A 364 -20.54 -0.56 3.77
C GLN A 364 -21.93 -1.03 3.30
N GLN A 365 -22.80 -1.34 4.25
CA GLN A 365 -24.19 -1.66 3.91
C GLN A 365 -24.85 -0.44 3.26
N PRO A 366 -25.36 -0.55 2.02
CA PRO A 366 -25.85 0.60 1.26
C PRO A 366 -27.24 1.09 1.69
N GLY A 367 -27.97 0.29 2.46
CA GLY A 367 -29.36 0.63 2.82
C GLY A 367 -30.25 0.80 1.60
N SER A 368 -31.25 1.66 1.70
CA SER A 368 -32.24 1.91 0.65
C SER A 368 -31.70 2.56 -0.61
N SER A 369 -30.42 2.98 -0.63
CA SER A 369 -29.81 3.57 -1.82
C SER A 369 -29.63 2.57 -2.98
N VAL A 370 -29.80 1.29 -2.74
CA VAL A 370 -29.76 0.25 -3.81
C VAL A 370 -31.07 0.15 -4.60
N LYS A 371 -32.19 0.59 -4.02
CA LYS A 371 -33.53 0.36 -4.59
C LYS A 371 -33.68 0.83 -6.06
N PRO A 372 -33.11 2.00 -6.47
CA PRO A 372 -33.26 2.47 -7.84
C PRO A 372 -32.72 1.51 -8.90
N PHE A 373 -31.58 0.88 -8.66
CA PHE A 373 -30.91 0.02 -9.64
C PHE A 373 -31.11 -1.48 -9.36
N LEU A 374 -31.15 -1.91 -8.08
CA LEU A 374 -31.25 -3.31 -7.74
C LEU A 374 -32.69 -3.84 -7.83
N ASP A 375 -33.66 -3.09 -7.29
CA ASP A 375 -35.06 -3.54 -7.24
C ASP A 375 -35.81 -3.08 -8.49
N TYR A 376 -35.97 -1.77 -8.62
CA TYR A 376 -36.83 -1.17 -9.66
C TYR A 376 -36.17 -1.13 -11.04
N GLY A 377 -34.86 -0.86 -11.09
CA GLY A 377 -34.11 -0.91 -12.35
C GLY A 377 -34.15 -2.29 -12.99
N LEU A 378 -33.87 -3.34 -12.22
CA LEU A 378 -33.95 -4.71 -12.72
C LEU A 378 -35.40 -5.14 -13.07
N ALA A 379 -36.39 -4.60 -12.36
CA ALA A 379 -37.79 -4.87 -12.70
C ALA A 379 -38.20 -4.21 -14.04
N PHE A 380 -37.74 -3.01 -14.34
CA PHE A 380 -37.92 -2.39 -15.63
C PHE A 380 -37.28 -3.19 -16.75
N GLU A 381 -36.06 -3.70 -16.50
CA GLU A 381 -35.30 -4.41 -17.53
C GLU A 381 -35.81 -5.83 -17.79
N ASN A 382 -36.29 -6.54 -16.75
CA ASN A 382 -36.54 -7.98 -16.84
C ASN A 382 -38.02 -8.38 -16.67
N LEU A 383 -38.91 -7.50 -16.19
CA LEU A 383 -40.32 -7.81 -15.90
C LEU A 383 -41.31 -6.99 -16.76
N ASP A 384 -40.83 -6.24 -17.75
CA ASP A 384 -41.64 -5.31 -18.55
C ASP A 384 -42.48 -4.32 -17.72
N TRP A 385 -41.96 -3.94 -16.53
CA TRP A 385 -42.62 -3.00 -15.64
C TRP A 385 -42.39 -1.57 -16.07
N CYS A 386 -43.31 -0.68 -15.64
CA CYS A 386 -43.18 0.77 -15.83
C CYS A 386 -43.43 1.52 -14.53
N THR A 387 -43.17 2.80 -14.49
CA THR A 387 -43.33 3.67 -13.32
C THR A 387 -44.75 3.67 -12.74
N GLY A 388 -45.78 3.42 -13.56
CA GLY A 388 -47.17 3.30 -13.17
C GLY A 388 -47.59 1.93 -12.64
N LYS A 389 -46.68 0.94 -12.63
CA LYS A 389 -46.95 -0.38 -12.04
C LYS A 389 -47.43 -0.24 -10.60
N THR A 390 -48.54 -0.88 -10.27
CA THR A 390 -49.08 -0.92 -8.92
C THR A 390 -48.49 -2.07 -8.12
N LEU A 391 -48.19 -1.81 -6.87
CA LEU A 391 -47.61 -2.71 -5.89
C LEU A 391 -48.46 -2.72 -4.62
N GLU A 392 -48.54 -3.86 -3.95
CA GLU A 392 -49.28 -4.01 -2.69
C GLU A 392 -48.35 -3.80 -1.50
N ASP A 393 -48.47 -2.66 -0.85
CA ASP A 393 -47.80 -2.36 0.43
C ASP A 393 -48.65 -2.85 1.60
N THR A 394 -48.55 -4.14 1.87
CA THR A 394 -49.31 -4.84 2.91
C THR A 394 -48.37 -5.70 3.74
N PRO A 395 -48.75 -6.13 4.99
CA PRO A 395 -47.91 -6.97 5.81
C PRO A 395 -47.29 -8.13 5.01
N TYR A 396 -45.96 -8.30 5.18
CA TYR A 396 -45.19 -9.31 4.46
C TYR A 396 -44.38 -10.15 5.44
N SER A 397 -44.37 -11.47 5.24
CA SER A 397 -43.48 -12.36 5.98
C SER A 397 -43.05 -13.55 5.12
N LYS A 398 -41.77 -13.93 5.26
CA LYS A 398 -41.20 -15.12 4.63
C LYS A 398 -40.31 -15.83 5.67
N GLY A 399 -40.83 -16.89 6.27
CA GLY A 399 -40.16 -17.56 7.40
C GLY A 399 -40.02 -16.63 8.61
N LYS A 400 -38.79 -16.37 9.02
CA LYS A 400 -38.49 -15.44 10.14
C LYS A 400 -38.30 -13.99 9.67
N PHE A 401 -38.29 -13.73 8.39
CA PHE A 401 -38.11 -12.38 7.85
C PHE A 401 -39.44 -11.67 7.79
N THR A 402 -39.66 -10.69 8.67
CA THR A 402 -40.89 -9.91 8.81
C THR A 402 -40.57 -8.40 8.75
N PRO A 403 -40.20 -7.88 7.54
CA PRO A 403 -39.85 -6.49 7.40
C PRO A 403 -41.04 -5.56 7.62
N LYS A 404 -40.70 -4.29 7.92
CA LYS A 404 -41.66 -3.18 8.00
C LYS A 404 -41.14 -2.01 7.18
N ASN A 405 -42.07 -1.12 6.78
CA ASN A 405 -41.68 0.18 6.30
C ASN A 405 -41.06 1.00 7.44
N TRP A 406 -40.22 1.99 7.08
CA TRP A 406 -39.50 2.82 8.04
C TRP A 406 -40.44 3.66 8.95
N ASP A 407 -41.63 4.01 8.44
CA ASP A 407 -42.67 4.72 9.16
C ASP A 407 -43.60 3.80 10.00
N GLY A 408 -43.41 2.48 9.87
CA GLY A 408 -44.23 1.48 10.59
C GLY A 408 -45.64 1.28 10.02
N GLN A 409 -46.01 1.93 8.92
CA GLN A 409 -47.30 1.89 8.27
C GLN A 409 -47.32 1.00 7.03
N PHE A 410 -48.51 0.60 6.57
CA PHE A 410 -48.74 -0.05 5.28
C PHE A 410 -49.74 0.80 4.50
N HIS A 411 -49.44 1.05 3.20
CA HIS A 411 -50.13 2.07 2.41
C HIS A 411 -51.08 1.47 1.36
N GLY A 412 -51.31 0.15 1.39
CA GLY A 412 -52.20 -0.54 0.46
C GLY A 412 -51.64 -0.58 -0.96
N THR A 413 -52.49 -0.34 -1.95
CA THR A 413 -52.08 -0.32 -3.36
C THR A 413 -51.41 1.00 -3.69
N VAL A 414 -50.12 0.96 -4.04
CA VAL A 414 -49.27 2.12 -4.37
C VAL A 414 -48.66 1.97 -5.76
N THR A 415 -48.29 3.08 -6.40
CA THR A 415 -47.52 3.01 -7.64
C THR A 415 -46.04 2.78 -7.34
N LEU A 416 -45.30 2.21 -8.29
CA LEU A 416 -43.84 2.06 -8.18
C LEU A 416 -43.16 3.43 -7.96
N THR A 417 -43.60 4.48 -8.65
CA THR A 417 -43.11 5.85 -8.41
C THR A 417 -43.25 6.26 -6.95
N SER A 418 -44.47 6.12 -6.38
CA SER A 418 -44.73 6.48 -4.99
C SER A 418 -43.94 5.60 -4.03
N ALA A 419 -43.78 4.30 -4.32
CA ALA A 419 -43.01 3.38 -3.52
C ALA A 419 -41.50 3.76 -3.44
N LEU A 420 -40.92 4.19 -4.56
CA LEU A 420 -39.52 4.65 -4.61
C LEU A 420 -39.36 6.03 -3.99
N GLU A 421 -40.24 6.97 -4.29
CA GLU A 421 -40.22 8.34 -3.74
C GLU A 421 -40.23 8.34 -2.21
N ASN A 422 -41.07 7.49 -1.60
CA ASN A 422 -41.17 7.35 -0.16
C ASN A 422 -40.25 6.27 0.42
N SER A 423 -39.46 5.62 -0.41
CA SER A 423 -38.51 4.56 0.00
C SER A 423 -39.15 3.45 0.85
N TRP A 424 -40.41 3.06 0.56
CA TRP A 424 -41.06 1.98 1.30
C TRP A 424 -40.38 0.63 1.06
N ASN A 425 -40.23 -0.13 2.15
CA ASN A 425 -39.47 -1.38 2.13
C ASN A 425 -40.27 -2.54 1.55
N ILE A 426 -41.56 -2.64 1.86
CA ILE A 426 -42.38 -3.79 1.44
C ILE A 426 -42.54 -3.85 -0.09
N PRO A 427 -42.86 -2.75 -0.78
CA PRO A 427 -42.90 -2.75 -2.25
C PRO A 427 -41.55 -3.14 -2.87
N ALA A 428 -40.42 -2.62 -2.35
CA ALA A 428 -39.09 -2.94 -2.83
C ALA A 428 -38.76 -4.44 -2.67
N ILE A 429 -39.05 -5.02 -1.49
CA ILE A 429 -38.84 -6.45 -1.22
C ILE A 429 -39.67 -7.33 -2.14
N LYS A 430 -40.96 -7.00 -2.37
CA LYS A 430 -41.83 -7.74 -3.28
C LYS A 430 -41.32 -7.62 -4.73
N THR A 431 -40.90 -6.45 -5.14
CA THR A 431 -40.30 -6.25 -6.47
C THR A 431 -39.04 -7.11 -6.64
N TYR A 432 -38.13 -7.07 -5.68
CA TYR A 432 -36.91 -7.86 -5.72
C TYR A 432 -37.18 -9.37 -5.68
N GLU A 433 -38.22 -9.80 -4.97
CA GLU A 433 -38.65 -11.20 -4.98
C GLU A 433 -39.06 -11.64 -6.39
N GLU A 434 -39.82 -10.83 -7.13
CA GLU A 434 -40.19 -11.14 -8.52
C GLU A 434 -38.98 -11.12 -9.45
N VAL A 435 -38.08 -10.12 -9.31
CA VAL A 435 -36.82 -10.05 -10.04
C VAL A 435 -35.97 -11.30 -9.82
N THR A 436 -35.80 -11.71 -8.56
CA THR A 436 -34.96 -12.88 -8.24
C THR A 436 -35.57 -14.19 -8.68
N LYS A 437 -36.90 -14.30 -8.81
CA LYS A 437 -37.59 -15.45 -9.41
C LYS A 437 -37.31 -15.52 -10.92
N GLU A 438 -37.30 -14.40 -11.61
CA GLU A 438 -37.11 -14.32 -13.06
C GLU A 438 -35.66 -14.57 -13.48
N ILE A 439 -34.71 -13.80 -12.95
CA ILE A 439 -33.33 -13.84 -13.42
C ILE A 439 -32.35 -14.64 -12.52
N GLY A 440 -32.81 -15.05 -11.34
CA GLY A 440 -32.03 -15.86 -10.41
C GLY A 440 -30.76 -15.16 -9.88
N LYS A 441 -29.92 -15.93 -9.17
CA LYS A 441 -28.66 -15.41 -8.61
C LYS A 441 -27.71 -14.89 -9.67
N SER A 442 -27.52 -15.63 -10.76
CA SER A 442 -26.56 -15.26 -11.81
C SER A 442 -26.98 -13.98 -12.52
N GLY A 443 -28.28 -13.81 -12.79
CA GLY A 443 -28.81 -12.60 -13.42
C GLY A 443 -28.57 -11.36 -12.55
N VAL A 444 -28.90 -11.44 -11.26
CA VAL A 444 -28.65 -10.33 -10.32
C VAL A 444 -27.15 -10.02 -10.24
N THR A 445 -26.29 -11.03 -10.10
CA THR A 445 -24.84 -10.82 -10.02
C THR A 445 -24.30 -10.14 -11.28
N SER A 446 -24.63 -10.67 -12.47
CA SER A 446 -24.19 -10.08 -13.74
C SER A 446 -24.69 -8.65 -13.96
N ALA A 447 -25.94 -8.37 -13.57
CA ALA A 447 -26.49 -7.03 -13.66
C ALA A 447 -25.75 -6.03 -12.75
N MET A 448 -25.44 -6.41 -11.51
CA MET A 448 -24.68 -5.54 -10.61
C MET A 448 -23.24 -5.34 -11.10
N GLU A 449 -22.58 -6.39 -11.57
CA GLU A 449 -21.24 -6.29 -12.14
C GLU A 449 -21.20 -5.42 -13.40
N SER A 450 -22.27 -5.42 -14.22
CA SER A 450 -22.38 -4.58 -15.42
C SER A 450 -22.41 -3.07 -15.11
N ILE A 451 -22.78 -2.68 -13.90
CA ILE A 451 -22.76 -1.28 -13.42
C ILE A 451 -21.60 -1.02 -12.44
N GLY A 452 -20.61 -1.90 -12.41
CA GLY A 452 -19.36 -1.72 -11.66
C GLY A 452 -19.40 -2.12 -10.18
N ILE A 453 -20.45 -2.83 -9.75
CA ILE A 453 -20.55 -3.32 -8.35
C ILE A 453 -20.02 -4.74 -8.29
N ASP A 454 -18.90 -4.93 -7.60
CA ASP A 454 -18.29 -6.26 -7.37
C ASP A 454 -19.13 -7.10 -6.40
N MET A 455 -19.76 -8.14 -6.93
CA MET A 455 -20.58 -9.11 -6.19
C MET A 455 -19.82 -10.35 -5.75
N SER A 456 -18.53 -10.47 -6.03
CA SER A 456 -17.73 -11.68 -5.77
C SER A 456 -17.72 -12.11 -4.30
N SER A 457 -17.84 -11.16 -3.39
CA SER A 457 -17.88 -11.38 -1.93
C SER A 457 -19.30 -11.58 -1.36
N GLU A 458 -20.34 -11.50 -2.19
CA GLU A 458 -21.74 -11.60 -1.79
C GLU A 458 -22.29 -13.01 -2.06
N SER A 459 -22.42 -13.81 -1.01
CA SER A 459 -22.74 -15.25 -1.14
C SER A 459 -24.21 -15.55 -1.41
N ASN A 460 -25.10 -14.71 -0.93
CA ASN A 460 -26.57 -14.98 -0.95
C ASN A 460 -27.38 -13.80 -1.49
N VAL A 461 -27.08 -13.41 -2.73
CA VAL A 461 -27.67 -12.24 -3.39
C VAL A 461 -29.20 -12.36 -3.61
N THR A 462 -29.78 -13.56 -3.56
CA THR A 462 -31.23 -13.75 -3.63
C THR A 462 -31.96 -13.64 -2.29
N ASN A 463 -31.23 -13.32 -1.21
CA ASN A 463 -31.84 -13.02 0.07
C ASN A 463 -32.59 -11.67 -0.02
N LEU A 464 -33.85 -11.66 0.37
CA LEU A 464 -34.71 -10.49 0.24
C LEU A 464 -34.26 -9.28 1.09
N SER A 465 -33.38 -9.46 2.07
CA SER A 465 -32.76 -8.35 2.79
C SER A 465 -31.89 -7.46 1.88
N TYR A 466 -31.43 -7.99 0.75
CA TYR A 466 -30.64 -7.23 -0.23
C TYR A 466 -31.43 -6.07 -0.84
N ALA A 467 -32.74 -6.24 -1.05
CA ALA A 467 -33.64 -5.20 -1.53
C ALA A 467 -33.63 -3.91 -0.68
N ILE A 468 -33.32 -4.03 0.60
CA ILE A 468 -33.26 -2.90 1.53
C ILE A 468 -31.85 -2.61 2.03
N GLY A 469 -30.84 -3.13 1.31
CA GLY A 469 -29.42 -2.89 1.56
C GLY A 469 -28.78 -3.73 2.66
N GLY A 470 -29.41 -4.82 3.07
CA GLY A 470 -28.83 -5.77 4.04
C GLY A 470 -27.81 -6.71 3.41
N TRP A 471 -26.75 -6.16 2.86
CA TRP A 471 -25.69 -6.88 2.16
C TRP A 471 -24.60 -7.38 3.13
N ASN A 472 -23.87 -8.44 2.78
CA ASN A 472 -22.82 -8.98 3.67
C ASN A 472 -21.59 -8.08 3.74
N LYS A 473 -21.06 -7.62 2.60
CA LYS A 473 -19.92 -6.72 2.49
C LYS A 473 -20.34 -5.30 2.16
N GLY A 474 -21.35 -5.17 1.31
CA GLY A 474 -21.90 -3.89 0.89
C GLY A 474 -21.20 -3.29 -0.33
N ILE A 475 -21.37 -1.98 -0.50
CA ILE A 475 -20.91 -1.18 -1.62
C ILE A 475 -20.09 -0.01 -1.08
N SER A 476 -19.02 0.37 -1.77
CA SER A 476 -18.28 1.59 -1.45
C SER A 476 -18.97 2.83 -2.03
N PRO A 477 -18.77 4.03 -1.45
CA PRO A 477 -19.28 5.27 -2.04
C PRO A 477 -18.87 5.50 -3.49
N VAL A 478 -17.67 5.11 -3.89
CA VAL A 478 -17.20 5.20 -5.28
C VAL A 478 -17.99 4.26 -6.20
N GLU A 479 -18.20 2.99 -5.81
CA GLU A 479 -19.02 2.06 -6.58
C GLU A 479 -20.48 2.53 -6.67
N MET A 480 -21.01 3.08 -5.57
CA MET A 480 -22.36 3.64 -5.54
C MET A 480 -22.52 4.83 -6.50
N ALA A 481 -21.55 5.75 -6.49
CA ALA A 481 -21.56 6.88 -7.41
C ALA A 481 -21.50 6.43 -8.88
N SER A 482 -20.73 5.38 -9.20
CA SER A 482 -20.67 4.79 -10.55
C SER A 482 -22.00 4.16 -10.97
N ALA A 483 -22.68 3.46 -10.08
CA ALA A 483 -23.99 2.87 -10.35
C ALA A 483 -25.04 3.95 -10.69
N TYR A 484 -25.05 5.04 -9.93
CA TYR A 484 -25.94 6.18 -10.22
C TYR A 484 -25.52 6.94 -11.47
N ALA A 485 -24.21 7.07 -11.73
CA ALA A 485 -23.71 7.65 -12.98
C ALA A 485 -24.18 6.86 -14.21
N THR A 486 -24.22 5.53 -14.11
CA THR A 486 -24.75 4.66 -15.17
C THR A 486 -26.21 4.98 -15.48
N ILE A 487 -27.06 5.18 -14.46
CA ILE A 487 -28.46 5.57 -14.66
C ILE A 487 -28.55 6.92 -15.39
N SER A 488 -27.78 7.93 -14.95
CA SER A 488 -27.81 9.27 -15.55
C SER A 488 -27.17 9.32 -16.94
N ASN A 489 -26.34 8.33 -17.28
CA ASN A 489 -25.68 8.17 -18.58
C ASN A 489 -26.43 7.21 -19.50
N ASN A 490 -27.76 7.18 -19.44
CA ASN A 490 -28.64 6.36 -20.29
C ASN A 490 -28.30 4.84 -20.24
N GLY A 491 -27.88 4.33 -19.09
CA GLY A 491 -27.52 2.93 -18.89
C GLY A 491 -26.10 2.56 -19.32
N LEU A 492 -25.30 3.53 -19.76
CA LEU A 492 -23.92 3.29 -20.18
C LEU A 492 -22.97 3.41 -18.96
N TYR A 493 -22.44 2.28 -18.53
CA TYR A 493 -21.43 2.22 -17.46
C TYR A 493 -20.06 2.64 -17.97
N THR A 494 -19.37 3.45 -17.17
CA THR A 494 -17.94 3.78 -17.35
C THR A 494 -17.21 3.55 -16.04
N GLU A 495 -16.09 2.81 -16.07
CA GLU A 495 -15.28 2.54 -14.87
C GLU A 495 -14.79 3.86 -14.27
N SER A 496 -14.99 4.02 -12.96
CA SER A 496 -14.47 5.17 -12.22
C SER A 496 -12.96 5.19 -12.24
N HIS A 497 -12.37 6.35 -12.51
CA HIS A 497 -10.91 6.50 -12.57
C HIS A 497 -10.47 7.91 -12.20
N THR A 498 -9.24 7.99 -11.64
CA THR A 498 -8.62 9.25 -11.23
C THR A 498 -7.53 9.69 -12.20
N ILE A 499 -7.04 8.77 -13.05
CA ILE A 499 -5.87 8.96 -13.89
C ILE A 499 -6.30 9.24 -15.33
N ASN A 500 -5.75 10.32 -15.90
CA ASN A 500 -5.82 10.59 -17.32
C ASN A 500 -4.79 9.71 -18.06
N TYR A 501 -3.50 9.89 -17.75
CA TYR A 501 -2.42 9.06 -18.26
C TYR A 501 -1.20 9.09 -17.33
N VAL A 502 -0.27 8.15 -17.55
CA VAL A 502 0.99 8.05 -16.82
C VAL A 502 2.15 7.99 -17.81
N GLU A 503 3.14 8.83 -17.60
CA GLU A 503 4.43 8.76 -18.29
C GLU A 503 5.46 8.14 -17.36
N VAL A 504 6.01 7.00 -17.74
CA VAL A 504 7.14 6.39 -17.02
C VAL A 504 8.42 7.04 -17.52
N VAL A 505 9.14 7.74 -16.64
CA VAL A 505 10.43 8.35 -17.00
C VAL A 505 11.45 7.23 -17.14
N GLN A 506 11.80 6.91 -18.40
CA GLN A 506 12.87 5.96 -18.70
C GLN A 506 14.22 6.65 -18.45
N THR A 507 15.00 6.09 -17.53
CA THR A 507 16.38 6.51 -17.24
C THR A 507 17.39 5.68 -18.03
#